data_dae8668339061cd8404f7c252844c6cf
#
_entry.id   dae8668339061cd8404f7c252844c6cf
#
_cell.length_a   1.000
_cell.length_b   1.000
_cell.length_c   1.000
_cell.angle_alpha   90.00
_cell.angle_beta   90.00
_cell.angle_gamma   90.00
#
_symmetry.space_group_name_H-M   'P 1'
#
loop_
_entity.id
_entity.type
_entity.pdbx_description
1 polymer ?
#
loop_
_entity_poly.entity_id
_entity_poly.type
_entity_poly.pdbx_seq_one_letter_code
_entity_poly.pdbx_strand_id
1 'polypeptide(L)' 'MPIVSNLGRIMEEKKMTYEELQFLSKVAPDTVARAKDERISTCKLMTLEKLADALDVNVNELFKHVNEK' A
#
# COMPACT_ATOMS: atom_id res chain seq x y z
N MET A 1 -17.91 -5.85 1.63
CA MET A 1 -16.88 -6.62 0.95
C MET A 1 -15.53 -6.11 1.35
N PRO A 2 -14.74 -6.92 2.03
CA PRO A 2 -13.48 -6.42 2.55
C PRO A 2 -12.42 -6.23 1.46
N ILE A 3 -11.70 -5.14 1.63
CA ILE A 3 -10.50 -4.89 0.85
C ILE A 3 -9.34 -5.20 1.80
N VAL A 4 -8.42 -6.03 1.35
CA VAL A 4 -7.25 -6.38 2.14
C VAL A 4 -6.02 -5.75 1.53
N SER A 5 -5.13 -5.27 2.40
CA SER A 5 -3.90 -4.65 1.94
C SER A 5 -2.82 -5.70 1.72
N ASN A 6 -2.13 -5.59 0.60
CA ASN A 6 -0.97 -6.42 0.31
C ASN A 6 0.33 -5.64 0.52
N LEU A 7 0.23 -4.40 0.97
CA LEU A 7 1.38 -3.53 1.07
C LEU A 7 2.49 -4.12 1.96
N GLY A 8 2.10 -4.63 3.12
CA GLY A 8 3.08 -5.23 4.02
C GLY A 8 3.84 -6.37 3.40
N ARG A 9 3.12 -7.24 2.69
CA ARG A 9 3.74 -8.39 2.03
C ARG A 9 4.70 -7.94 0.93
N ILE A 10 4.27 -6.96 0.14
CA ILE A 10 5.11 -6.45 -0.94
C ILE A 10 6.38 -5.81 -0.38
N MET A 11 6.25 -5.06 0.71
CA MET A 11 7.39 -4.46 1.36
C MET A 11 8.39 -5.52 1.83
N GLU A 12 7.88 -6.61 2.38
CA GLU A 12 8.73 -7.71 2.83
C GLU A 12 9.44 -8.37 1.64
N GLU A 13 8.71 -8.61 0.57
CA GLU A 13 9.28 -9.23 -0.62
C GLU A 13 10.38 -8.37 -1.22
N LYS A 14 10.23 -7.07 -1.17
CA LYS A 14 11.21 -6.14 -1.73
C LYS A 14 12.22 -5.68 -0.69
N LYS A 15 12.09 -6.17 0.54
CA LYS A 15 12.99 -5.83 1.64
C LYS A 15 13.08 -4.32 1.84
N MET A 16 11.94 -3.67 1.76
CA MET A 16 11.85 -2.23 1.93
C MET A 16 11.28 -1.90 3.30
N THR A 17 11.89 -0.94 3.97
CA THR A 17 11.41 -0.51 5.28
C THR A 17 10.39 0.61 5.12
N TYR A 18 9.65 0.89 6.19
CA TYR A 18 8.73 2.01 6.24
C TYR A 18 9.41 3.31 5.88
N GLU A 19 10.58 3.53 6.46
CA GLU A 19 11.30 4.77 6.25
C GLU A 19 11.68 4.95 4.79
N GLU A 20 12.14 3.87 4.17
CA GLU A 20 12.48 3.91 2.76
C GLU A 20 11.26 4.21 1.91
N LEU A 21 10.15 3.57 2.22
CA LEU A 21 8.92 3.77 1.47
C LEU A 21 8.42 5.20 1.62
N GLN A 22 8.46 5.73 2.83
CA GLN A 22 8.07 7.12 3.07
C GLN A 22 8.92 8.07 2.26
N PHE A 23 10.21 7.83 2.26
CA PHE A 23 11.16 8.67 1.54
C PHE A 23 10.91 8.64 0.04
N LEU A 24 10.79 7.44 -0.50
CA LEU A 24 10.64 7.26 -1.95
C LEU A 24 9.27 7.72 -2.45
N SER A 25 8.23 7.46 -1.70
CA SER A 25 6.88 7.79 -2.12
C SER A 25 6.47 9.22 -1.75
N LYS A 26 7.18 9.80 -0.78
CA LYS A 26 6.86 11.12 -0.24
C LYS A 26 5.46 11.16 0.34
N VAL A 27 5.03 10.05 0.89
CA VAL A 27 3.73 9.92 1.54
C VAL A 27 3.93 9.97 3.05
N ALA A 28 3.01 10.65 3.73
CA ALA A 28 3.11 10.81 5.18
C ALA A 28 3.12 9.46 5.91
N PRO A 29 3.84 9.36 7.04
CA PRO A 29 3.90 8.11 7.79
C PRO A 29 2.53 7.56 8.18
N ASP A 30 1.62 8.44 8.58
CA ASP A 30 0.25 8.02 8.95
C ASP A 30 -0.44 7.36 7.78
N THR A 31 -0.23 7.90 6.60
CA THR A 31 -0.88 7.38 5.40
C THR A 31 -0.29 6.03 5.01
N VAL A 32 1.02 5.87 5.16
CA VAL A 32 1.66 4.58 4.88
C VAL A 32 1.12 3.53 5.85
N ALA A 33 1.00 3.87 7.12
CA ALA A 33 0.47 2.94 8.11
C ALA A 33 -0.97 2.57 7.79
N ARG A 34 -1.76 3.54 7.35
CA ARG A 34 -3.15 3.30 6.98
C ARG A 34 -3.24 2.39 5.76
N ALA A 35 -2.35 2.57 4.82
CA ALA A 35 -2.35 1.77 3.60
C ALA A 35 -1.89 0.33 3.85
N LYS A 36 -1.29 0.08 5.01
CA LYS A 36 -0.78 -1.25 5.33
C LYS A 36 -1.84 -2.18 5.90
N ASP A 37 -2.95 -1.63 6.36
CA ASP A 37 -4.03 -2.43 6.92
C ASP A 37 -5.32 -2.22 6.12
N GLU A 38 -6.44 -2.68 6.66
CA GLU A 38 -7.72 -2.62 5.96
C GLU A 38 -8.18 -1.20 5.66
N ARG A 39 -7.60 -0.21 6.32
CA ARG A 39 -7.93 1.18 6.05
C ARG A 39 -7.41 1.64 4.70
N ILE A 40 -6.71 0.77 3.98
CA ILE A 40 -6.26 1.07 2.63
C ILE A 40 -7.45 1.46 1.75
N SER A 41 -8.64 0.95 2.06
CA SER A 41 -9.84 1.27 1.28
C SER A 41 -10.24 2.74 1.41
N THR A 42 -9.72 3.45 2.40
CA THR A 42 -10.00 4.87 2.60
C THR A 42 -8.94 5.76 1.98
N CYS A 43 -7.89 5.18 1.42
CA CYS A 43 -6.81 5.96 0.80
C CYS A 43 -7.20 6.37 -0.61
N LYS A 44 -6.73 7.55 -1.00
CA LYS A 44 -6.97 8.03 -2.37
C LYS A 44 -6.13 7.21 -3.34
N LEU A 45 -6.65 7.01 -4.54
CA LEU A 45 -5.90 6.30 -5.56
C LEU A 45 -4.58 6.99 -5.88
N MET A 46 -4.56 8.33 -5.86
CA MET A 46 -3.33 9.07 -6.10
C MET A 46 -2.25 8.70 -5.07
N THR A 47 -2.66 8.54 -3.82
CA THR A 47 -1.73 8.14 -2.76
C THR A 47 -1.21 6.74 -3.00
N LEU A 48 -2.12 5.83 -3.36
CA LEU A 48 -1.73 4.45 -3.64
C LEU A 48 -0.81 4.37 -4.85
N GLU A 49 -1.04 5.23 -5.82
CA GLU A 49 -0.19 5.29 -7.01
C GLU A 49 1.24 5.66 -6.62
N LYS A 50 1.39 6.62 -5.72
CA LYS A 50 2.72 7.02 -5.26
C LYS A 50 3.43 5.86 -4.55
N LEU A 51 2.69 5.13 -3.74
CA LEU A 51 3.25 3.97 -3.05
C LEU A 51 3.64 2.88 -4.05
N ALA A 52 2.78 2.64 -5.03
CA ALA A 52 3.05 1.63 -6.04
C ALA A 52 4.29 1.97 -6.86
N ASP A 53 4.42 3.24 -7.23
CA ASP A 53 5.59 3.70 -7.98
C ASP A 53 6.86 3.50 -7.18
N ALA A 54 6.81 3.78 -5.88
CA ALA A 54 7.97 3.61 -5.01
C ALA A 54 8.36 2.15 -4.89
N LEU A 55 7.38 1.25 -4.97
CA LEU A 55 7.61 -0.19 -4.88
C LEU A 55 7.81 -0.85 -6.24
N ASP A 56 7.66 -0.08 -7.30
CA ASP A 56 7.80 -0.58 -8.67
C ASP A 56 6.80 -1.70 -8.97
N VAL A 57 5.56 -1.48 -8.57
CA VAL A 57 4.45 -2.41 -8.84
C VAL A 57 3.25 -1.61 -9.34
N ASN A 58 2.24 -2.31 -9.82
CA ASN A 58 0.99 -1.67 -10.23
C ASN A 58 0.12 -1.39 -9.02
N VAL A 59 -0.71 -0.34 -9.12
CA VAL A 59 -1.59 0.05 -8.02
C VAL A 59 -2.47 -1.11 -7.56
N ASN A 60 -2.99 -1.88 -8.51
CA ASN A 60 -3.90 -2.97 -8.16
C ASN A 60 -3.20 -4.14 -7.46
N GLU A 61 -1.88 -4.10 -7.35
CA GLU A 61 -1.17 -5.11 -6.57
C GLU A 61 -1.12 -4.77 -5.09
N LEU A 62 -1.43 -3.53 -4.74
CA LEU A 62 -1.38 -3.08 -3.36
C LEU A 62 -2.54 -3.57 -2.51
N PHE A 63 -3.61 -4.00 -3.13
CA PHE A 63 -4.79 -4.44 -2.41
C PHE A 63 -5.51 -5.55 -3.16
N LYS A 64 -6.37 -6.23 -2.43
CA LYS A 64 -7.16 -7.31 -3.00
C LYS A 64 -8.58 -7.20 -2.49
N HIS A 65 -9.53 -7.37 -3.38
CA HIS A 65 -10.94 -7.42 -3.01
C HIS A 65 -11.29 -8.88 -2.73
N VAL A 66 -11.67 -9.15 -1.50
CA VAL A 66 -12.05 -10.51 -1.12
C VAL A 66 -13.55 -10.65 -1.33
N ASN A 67 -13.91 -11.51 -2.25
CA ASN A 67 -15.30 -11.73 -2.60
C ASN A 67 -15.78 -13.00 -1.91
N GLU A 68 -16.50 -12.83 -0.82
CA GLU A 68 -17.00 -13.94 -0.04
C GLU A 68 -18.40 -14.32 -0.52
N LYS A 69 -18.59 -15.59 -0.59
CA LYS A 69 -19.88 -16.13 -0.96
C LYS A 69 -20.37 -17.06 0.10
#